data_43e7d8e4a8e9b423f643c4bbf8d18f0c
#
_entry.id   43e7d8e4a8e9b423f643c4bbf8d18f0c
#
_cell.length_a   1.000
_cell.length_b   1.000
_cell.length_c   1.000
_cell.angle_alpha   90.00
_cell.angle_beta   90.00
_cell.angle_gamma   90.00
#
_symmetry.space_group_name_H-M   'P 1'
#
loop_
_entity.id
_entity.type
_entity.pdbx_description
1 polymer ?
#
loop_
_entity_poly.entity_id
_entity_poly.type
_entity_poly.pdbx_seq_one_letter_code
_entity_poly.pdbx_strand_id
1 'polypeptide(L)'
;MARAYAELCAGRGRSGAVDGVVSIKIKWHDRSPIYRQLADRLRSLLVEGVFRDGDALPSVRQIASQQQINPLTVSKALQILVDDDLVEKRRGLGMYVSEGAGKQLLNSERQLFLNHELPAFRERAARLGFSLEQLLQE
;
A
#
# COMPACT_ATOMS: atom_id res chain seq x y z
N MET A 1 16.91 -11.05 2.01
CA MET A 1 15.83 -10.28 1.37
C MET A 1 14.94 -9.54 2.36
N ALA A 2 14.49 -10.18 3.44
CA ALA A 2 13.68 -9.50 4.45
C ALA A 2 14.40 -8.35 5.17
N ARG A 3 15.71 -8.45 5.36
CA ARG A 3 16.51 -7.39 5.98
C ARG A 3 16.62 -6.12 5.14
N ALA A 4 16.88 -6.27 3.84
CA ALA A 4 17.01 -5.12 2.95
C ALA A 4 15.70 -4.35 2.83
N TYR A 5 14.58 -5.06 2.82
CA TYR A 5 13.26 -4.46 2.76
C TYR A 5 12.91 -3.73 4.07
N ALA A 6 13.23 -4.33 5.20
CA ALA A 6 13.00 -3.73 6.51
C ALA A 6 13.86 -2.47 6.72
N GLU A 7 15.10 -2.50 6.27
CA GLU A 7 15.99 -1.34 6.35
C GLU A 7 15.53 -0.19 5.45
N LEU A 8 15.07 -0.50 4.24
CA LEU A 8 14.50 0.49 3.34
C LEU A 8 13.23 1.13 3.91
N CYS A 9 12.40 0.35 4.60
CA CYS A 9 11.20 0.86 5.24
C CYS A 9 11.52 1.67 6.50
N ALA A 10 12.50 1.26 7.29
CA ALA A 10 12.86 1.92 8.53
C ALA A 10 13.47 3.31 8.32
N GLY A 11 14.17 3.50 7.20
CA GLY A 11 14.79 4.79 6.88
C GLY A 11 13.82 5.82 6.32
N ARG A 12 12.70 5.41 5.81
CA ARG A 12 11.73 6.32 5.16
C ARG A 12 10.55 6.72 6.04
N GLY A 13 10.26 5.95 7.07
CA GLY A 13 9.04 6.11 7.86
C GLY A 13 9.01 7.29 8.80
N ARG A 14 10.15 7.91 9.07
CA ARG A 14 10.21 8.99 10.05
C ARG A 14 10.28 10.39 9.48
N SER A 15 10.73 10.56 8.25
CA SER A 15 10.89 11.89 7.66
C SER A 15 9.59 12.49 7.13
N GLY A 16 8.55 11.69 6.93
CA GLY A 16 7.26 12.17 6.45
C GLY A 16 6.27 12.55 7.54
N ALA A 17 6.56 12.18 8.79
CA ALA A 17 5.62 12.39 9.90
C ALA A 17 5.83 13.71 10.65
N VAL A 18 6.90 14.44 10.34
CA VAL A 18 7.31 15.64 11.11
C VAL A 18 6.33 16.80 10.94
N ASP A 19 5.65 16.89 9.79
CA ASP A 19 4.74 18.00 9.51
C ASP A 19 3.26 17.58 9.49
N GLY A 20 2.94 16.35 9.90
CA GLY A 20 1.58 15.84 9.87
C GLY A 20 0.99 15.70 8.48
N VAL A 21 1.78 15.93 7.45
CA VAL A 21 1.36 15.85 6.05
C VAL A 21 2.21 14.81 5.34
N VAL A 22 1.71 13.59 5.28
CA VAL A 22 2.34 12.55 4.48
C VAL A 22 2.01 12.80 3.02
N SER A 23 3.04 13.03 2.22
CA SER A 23 2.88 13.20 0.78
C SER A 23 2.64 11.83 0.13
N ILE A 24 1.46 11.64 -0.40
CA ILE A 24 1.11 10.42 -1.12
C ILE A 24 1.49 10.62 -2.58
N LYS A 25 2.55 9.94 -3.03
CA LYS A 25 2.99 10.01 -4.42
C LYS A 25 2.38 8.86 -5.20
N ILE A 26 1.62 9.18 -6.23
CA ILE A 26 0.96 8.18 -7.07
C ILE A 26 1.27 8.47 -8.53
N LYS A 27 1.62 7.42 -9.26
CA LYS A 27 1.67 7.48 -10.72
C LYS A 27 0.33 6.99 -11.27
N TRP A 28 -0.45 7.92 -11.76
CA TRP A 28 -1.75 7.59 -12.35
C TRP A 28 -1.57 6.91 -13.71
N HIS A 29 -2.45 5.96 -14.01
CA HIS A 29 -2.52 5.29 -15.31
C HIS A 29 -3.98 5.10 -15.72
N ASP A 30 -4.21 4.77 -16.98
CA ASP A 30 -5.57 4.68 -17.55
C ASP A 30 -6.21 3.29 -17.43
N ARG A 31 -5.50 2.31 -16.84
CA ARG A 31 -5.93 0.91 -16.82
C ARG A 31 -6.97 0.58 -15.78
N SER A 32 -7.14 1.43 -14.78
CA SER A 32 -8.14 1.22 -13.72
C SER A 32 -8.67 2.55 -13.21
N PRO A 33 -9.83 2.53 -12.54
CA PRO A 33 -10.40 3.76 -11.94
C PRO A 33 -9.46 4.39 -10.91
N ILE A 34 -9.50 5.71 -10.82
CA ILE A 34 -8.64 6.48 -9.91
C ILE A 34 -8.82 6.03 -8.45
N TYR A 35 -10.08 5.77 -8.03
CA TYR A 35 -10.31 5.35 -6.64
C TYR A 35 -9.63 4.04 -6.28
N ARG A 36 -9.53 3.09 -7.23
CA ARG A 36 -8.81 1.83 -7.01
C ARG A 36 -7.31 2.04 -6.90
N GLN A 37 -6.76 2.88 -7.76
CA GLN A 37 -5.34 3.22 -7.72
C GLN A 37 -4.97 3.89 -6.40
N LEU A 38 -5.83 4.78 -5.91
CA LEU A 38 -5.63 5.44 -4.62
C LEU A 38 -5.71 4.43 -3.47
N ALA A 39 -6.70 3.55 -3.48
CA ALA A 39 -6.83 2.49 -2.47
C ALA A 39 -5.61 1.58 -2.45
N ASP A 40 -5.14 1.16 -3.63
CA ASP A 40 -3.95 0.32 -3.76
C ASP A 40 -2.69 1.03 -3.23
N ARG A 41 -2.57 2.33 -3.51
CA ARG A 41 -1.44 3.11 -3.01
C ARG A 41 -1.47 3.22 -1.49
N LEU A 42 -2.64 3.46 -0.91
CA LEU A 42 -2.80 3.51 0.55
C LEU A 42 -2.46 2.16 1.20
N ARG A 43 -2.88 1.05 0.58
CA ARG A 43 -2.49 -0.29 1.04
C ARG A 43 -0.98 -0.47 1.02
N SER A 44 -0.32 -0.05 -0.05
CA SER A 44 1.15 -0.10 -0.13
C SER A 44 1.81 0.66 1.00
N LEU A 45 1.28 1.84 1.34
CA LEU A 45 1.81 2.65 2.44
C LEU A 45 1.62 1.96 3.80
N LEU A 46 0.53 1.21 3.97
CA LEU A 46 0.33 0.41 5.18
C LEU A 46 1.34 -0.74 5.28
N VAL A 47 1.58 -1.43 4.17
CA VAL A 47 2.57 -2.52 4.12
C VAL A 47 3.99 -1.98 4.35
N GLU A 48 4.30 -0.82 3.77
CA GLU A 48 5.62 -0.17 3.92
C GLU A 48 5.85 0.41 5.32
N GLY A 49 4.81 0.50 6.15
CA GLY A 49 4.91 1.01 7.50
C GLY A 49 4.92 2.54 7.59
N VAL A 50 4.57 3.25 6.51
CA VAL A 50 4.42 4.71 6.52
C VAL A 50 3.29 5.11 7.46
N PHE A 51 2.19 4.38 7.42
CA PHE A 51 1.10 4.48 8.40
C PHE A 51 1.13 3.25 9.28
N ARG A 52 1.21 3.47 10.58
CA ARG A 52 1.24 2.39 11.58
C ARG A 52 -0.14 2.20 12.20
N ASP A 53 -0.29 1.12 12.94
CA ASP A 53 -1.52 0.84 13.69
C ASP A 53 -1.88 2.04 14.58
N GLY A 54 -3.13 2.47 14.47
CA GLY A 54 -3.62 3.60 15.25
C GLY A 54 -3.30 4.98 14.69
N ASP A 55 -2.50 5.07 13.63
CA ASP A 55 -2.17 6.36 13.01
C ASP A 55 -3.38 6.95 12.30
N ALA A 56 -3.50 8.27 12.35
CA ALA A 56 -4.51 9.00 11.59
C ALA A 56 -4.09 9.10 10.14
N LEU A 57 -5.00 8.78 9.24
CA LEU A 57 -4.80 9.04 7.80
C LEU A 57 -5.08 10.51 7.50
N PRO A 58 -4.49 11.06 6.42
CA PRO A 58 -4.88 12.38 5.95
C PRO A 58 -6.38 12.43 5.67
N SER A 59 -6.99 13.60 5.89
CA SER A 59 -8.42 13.76 5.63
C SER A 59 -8.73 13.66 4.14
N VAL A 60 -10.01 13.42 3.84
CA VAL A 60 -10.49 13.42 2.45
C VAL A 60 -10.08 14.71 1.73
N ARG A 61 -10.24 15.85 2.41
CA ARG A 61 -9.88 17.15 1.85
C ARG A 61 -8.38 17.27 1.56
N GLN A 62 -7.55 16.80 2.48
CA GLN A 62 -6.10 16.84 2.30
C GLN A 62 -5.65 16.00 1.12
N ILE A 63 -6.15 14.77 1.01
CA ILE A 63 -5.81 13.88 -0.10
C ILE A 63 -6.32 14.45 -1.42
N ALA A 64 -7.57 14.91 -1.45
CA ALA A 64 -8.18 15.50 -2.65
C ALA A 64 -7.38 16.73 -3.12
N SER A 65 -6.97 17.58 -2.20
CA SER A 65 -6.16 18.76 -2.50
C SER A 65 -4.77 18.39 -3.01
N GLN A 66 -4.08 17.47 -2.33
CA GLN A 66 -2.74 17.03 -2.72
C GLN A 66 -2.72 16.37 -4.09
N GLN A 67 -3.71 15.54 -4.37
CA GLN A 67 -3.77 14.77 -5.62
C GLN A 67 -4.57 15.47 -6.71
N GLN A 68 -5.23 16.58 -6.40
CA GLN A 68 -6.09 17.33 -7.33
C GLN A 68 -7.17 16.42 -7.95
N ILE A 69 -7.87 15.67 -7.10
CA ILE A 69 -8.96 14.78 -7.50
C ILE A 69 -10.22 15.11 -6.70
N ASN A 70 -11.35 14.60 -7.19
CA ASN A 70 -12.64 14.83 -6.56
C ASN A 70 -12.68 14.19 -5.17
N PRO A 71 -13.11 14.93 -4.13
CA PRO A 71 -13.27 14.37 -2.78
C PRO A 71 -14.13 13.12 -2.71
N LEU A 72 -15.15 13.00 -3.57
CA LEU A 72 -15.98 11.79 -3.63
C LEU A 72 -15.18 10.56 -4.05
N THR A 73 -14.22 10.75 -4.95
CA THR A 73 -13.30 9.68 -5.37
C THR A 73 -12.41 9.24 -4.21
N VAL A 74 -11.92 10.19 -3.42
CA VAL A 74 -11.13 9.90 -2.22
C VAL A 74 -11.98 9.14 -1.19
N SER A 75 -13.20 9.61 -0.95
CA SER A 75 -14.12 8.94 -0.02
C SER A 75 -14.38 7.50 -0.43
N LYS A 76 -14.54 7.25 -1.73
CA LYS A 76 -14.76 5.91 -2.28
C LYS A 76 -13.54 5.01 -2.05
N ALA A 77 -12.33 5.53 -2.23
CA ALA A 77 -11.11 4.79 -1.97
C ALA A 77 -10.98 4.43 -0.49
N LEU A 78 -11.22 5.39 0.40
CA LEU A 78 -11.17 5.15 1.84
C LEU A 78 -12.23 4.16 2.31
N GLN A 79 -13.41 4.19 1.69
CA GLN A 79 -14.48 3.24 2.01
C GLN A 79 -14.07 1.80 1.69
N ILE A 80 -13.31 1.59 0.63
CA ILE A 80 -12.75 0.27 0.31
C ILE A 80 -11.88 -0.23 1.45
N LEU A 81 -11.03 0.64 2.00
CA LEU A 81 -10.16 0.27 3.12
C LEU A 81 -10.96 -0.01 4.39
N VAL A 82 -12.03 0.73 4.63
CA VAL A 82 -12.94 0.48 5.76
C VAL A 82 -13.63 -0.87 5.60
N ASP A 83 -14.11 -1.18 4.40
CA ASP A 83 -14.77 -2.46 4.11
C ASP A 83 -13.84 -3.65 4.28
N ASP A 84 -12.54 -3.45 4.05
CA ASP A 84 -11.50 -4.48 4.23
C ASP A 84 -10.96 -4.53 5.67
N ASP A 85 -11.55 -3.78 6.60
CA ASP A 85 -11.14 -3.70 8.00
C ASP A 85 -9.70 -3.20 8.21
N LEU A 86 -9.16 -2.48 7.25
CA LEU A 86 -7.81 -1.91 7.34
C LEU A 86 -7.82 -0.55 8.03
N VAL A 87 -8.94 0.15 7.96
CA VAL A 87 -9.11 1.52 8.48
C VAL A 87 -10.42 1.60 9.25
N GLU A 88 -10.39 2.33 10.36
CA GLU A 88 -11.56 2.64 11.18
C GLU A 88 -11.98 4.08 10.99
N LYS A 89 -13.26 4.29 10.79
CA LYS A 89 -13.82 5.63 10.81
C LYS A 89 -14.21 5.99 12.24
N ARG A 90 -13.53 6.96 12.82
CA ARG A 90 -13.85 7.50 14.16
C ARG A 90 -14.66 8.77 14.00
N ARG A 91 -15.88 8.74 14.52
CA ARG A 91 -16.83 9.84 14.38
C ARG A 91 -16.26 11.13 14.95
N GLY A 92 -16.21 12.18 14.14
CA GLY A 92 -15.68 13.48 14.52
C GLY A 92 -14.14 13.57 14.56
N LEU A 93 -13.43 12.46 14.39
CA LEU A 93 -11.97 12.42 14.49
C LEU A 93 -11.27 12.06 13.17
N GLY A 94 -11.98 11.43 12.23
CA GLY A 94 -11.43 11.05 10.94
C GLY A 94 -11.20 9.56 10.78
N MET A 95 -10.26 9.20 9.92
CA MET A 95 -9.91 7.82 9.61
C MET A 95 -8.61 7.43 10.30
N TYR A 96 -8.59 6.25 10.91
CA TYR A 96 -7.43 5.72 11.63
C TYR A 96 -7.12 4.31 11.16
N VAL A 97 -5.83 3.98 11.15
CA VAL A 97 -5.39 2.63 10.76
C VAL A 97 -5.82 1.65 11.86
N SER A 98 -6.48 0.57 11.46
CA SER A 98 -6.91 -0.48 12.36
C SER A 98 -5.71 -1.23 12.94
N GLU A 99 -5.83 -1.70 14.18
CA GLU A 99 -4.78 -2.49 14.81
C GLU A 99 -4.53 -3.78 14.02
N GLY A 100 -3.27 -4.06 13.72
CA GLY A 100 -2.87 -5.24 12.96
C GLY A 100 -3.08 -5.14 11.46
N ALA A 101 -3.55 -4.00 10.93
CA ALA A 101 -3.86 -3.82 9.52
C ALA A 101 -2.65 -4.08 8.62
N GLY A 102 -1.50 -3.49 8.94
CA GLY A 102 -0.29 -3.65 8.15
C GLY A 102 0.19 -5.10 8.12
N LYS A 103 0.14 -5.78 9.25
CA LYS A 103 0.54 -7.17 9.37
C LYS A 103 -0.40 -8.10 8.59
N GLN A 104 -1.70 -7.88 8.72
CA GLN A 104 -2.71 -8.66 7.99
C GLN A 104 -2.54 -8.49 6.50
N LEU A 105 -2.34 -7.26 6.04
CA LEU A 105 -2.16 -6.95 4.64
C LEU A 105 -0.87 -7.56 4.09
N LEU A 106 0.22 -7.48 4.85
CA LEU A 106 1.49 -8.10 4.47
C LEU A 106 1.34 -9.62 4.31
N ASN A 107 0.64 -10.27 5.22
CA ASN A 107 0.38 -11.71 5.13
C ASN A 107 -0.44 -12.05 3.89
N SER A 108 -1.47 -11.27 3.58
CA SER A 108 -2.28 -11.46 2.38
C SER A 108 -1.46 -11.29 1.10
N GLU A 109 -0.60 -10.28 1.07
CA GLU A 109 0.30 -10.03 -0.05
C GLU A 109 1.30 -11.17 -0.25
N ARG A 110 1.84 -11.69 0.85
CA ARG A 110 2.74 -12.85 0.80
C ARG A 110 2.06 -14.09 0.22
N GLN A 111 0.82 -14.34 0.63
CA GLN A 111 0.04 -15.47 0.11
C GLN A 111 -0.24 -15.31 -1.38
N LEU A 112 -0.62 -14.12 -1.80
CA LEU A 112 -0.85 -13.81 -3.21
C LEU A 112 0.43 -14.05 -4.04
N PHE A 113 1.55 -13.56 -3.54
CA PHE A 113 2.85 -13.75 -4.20
C PHE A 113 3.19 -15.22 -4.36
N LEU A 114 3.11 -15.99 -3.28
CA LEU A 114 3.48 -17.41 -3.29
C LEU A 114 2.54 -18.26 -4.14
N ASN A 115 1.25 -17.94 -4.16
CA ASN A 115 0.24 -18.77 -4.81
C ASN A 115 0.01 -18.39 -6.28
N HIS A 116 0.28 -17.14 -6.66
CA HIS A 116 -0.03 -16.66 -8.00
C HIS A 116 1.17 -16.09 -8.75
N GLU A 117 1.90 -15.17 -8.13
CA GLU A 117 2.98 -14.48 -8.83
C GLU A 117 4.21 -15.36 -9.03
N LEU A 118 4.62 -16.07 -7.99
CA LEU A 118 5.80 -16.94 -8.07
C LEU A 118 5.61 -18.10 -9.05
N PRO A 119 4.49 -18.84 -9.05
CA PRO A 119 4.26 -19.86 -10.06
C PRO A 119 4.25 -19.31 -11.49
N ALA A 120 3.64 -18.17 -11.71
CA ALA A 120 3.61 -17.51 -13.02
C ALA A 120 5.01 -17.10 -13.46
N PHE A 121 5.81 -16.58 -12.55
CA PHE A 121 7.20 -16.24 -12.81
C PHE A 121 8.04 -17.46 -13.17
N ARG A 122 7.90 -18.55 -12.42
CA ARG A 122 8.60 -19.80 -12.69
C ARG A 122 8.27 -20.35 -14.07
N GLU A 123 7.00 -20.35 -14.42
CA GLU A 123 6.53 -20.82 -15.72
C GLU A 123 7.11 -19.99 -16.85
N ARG A 124 7.10 -18.68 -16.70
CA ARG A 124 7.66 -17.77 -17.70
C ARG A 124 9.18 -17.93 -17.84
N ALA A 125 9.88 -18.05 -16.73
CA ALA A 125 11.32 -18.26 -16.72
C ALA A 125 11.69 -19.56 -17.44
N ALA A 126 10.94 -20.65 -17.20
CA ALA A 126 11.14 -21.92 -17.87
C ALA A 126 10.95 -21.81 -19.39
N ARG A 127 9.92 -21.09 -19.84
CA ARG A 127 9.67 -20.86 -21.27
C ARG A 127 10.80 -20.08 -21.94
N LEU A 128 11.44 -19.19 -21.20
CA LEU A 128 12.55 -18.37 -21.72
C LEU A 128 13.91 -19.05 -21.57
N GLY A 129 13.94 -20.27 -21.02
CA GLY A 129 15.17 -21.04 -20.86
C GLY A 129 16.04 -20.66 -19.68
N PHE A 130 15.51 -19.88 -18.73
CA PHE A 130 16.24 -19.53 -17.52
C PHE A 130 16.03 -20.56 -16.42
N SER A 131 17.11 -20.90 -15.71
CA SER A 131 16.98 -21.63 -14.45
C SER A 131 16.82 -20.63 -13.32
N LEU A 132 16.13 -21.02 -12.24
CA LEU A 132 15.97 -20.16 -11.07
C LEU A 132 17.31 -19.81 -10.43
N GLU A 133 18.26 -20.76 -10.47
CA GLU A 133 19.61 -20.53 -9.96
C GLU A 133 20.32 -19.40 -10.71
N GLN A 134 20.18 -19.36 -12.02
CA GLN A 134 20.76 -18.29 -12.85
C GLN A 134 20.17 -16.92 -12.51
N LEU A 135 18.87 -16.88 -12.22
CA LEU A 135 18.19 -15.63 -11.87
C LEU A 135 18.54 -15.12 -10.48
N LEU A 136 18.95 -16.02 -9.59
CA LEU A 136 19.28 -15.68 -8.20
C LEU A 136 20.77 -15.38 -7.99
N GLN A 137 21.61 -15.55 -9.01
CA GLN A 137 23.06 -15.39 -8.91
C GLN A 137 23.57 -13.98 -9.19
N GLU A 138 22.78 -12.97 -9.07
CA GLU A 138 23.28 -11.59 -9.14
C GLU A 138 23.71 -11.04 -7.80
#